data_c2a31419bd5d0d97049c881f04ac47bf
#
_entry.id   c2a31419bd5d0d97049c881f04ac47bf
#
_cell.length_a   1.000
_cell.length_b   1.000
_cell.length_c   1.000
_cell.angle_alpha   90.00
_cell.angle_beta   90.00
_cell.angle_gamma   90.00
#
_symmetry.space_group_name_H-M   'P 1'
#
loop_
_entity.id
_entity.type
_entity.pdbx_description
1 polymer ?
#
loop_
_entity_poly.entity_id
_entity_poly.type
_entity_poly.pdbx_seq_one_letter_code
_entity_poly.pdbx_strand_id
1 'polypeptide(L)'
;RNMKTLNEKEILKWFTAENSEDREQYVQYDTPTQRPYENIIHMSGKDRTSFENRFHTPKTASQEYYAGLLKNKHKKIVVANGPAGTGKTLFATEYGVKYFMANVYEKLIFTRPSVSVDEDLGYLPGTLEEKMAPWVRPIYDILYNFISPKEVTALIEDKVIEISPLGFMRGRTFKNCWIIADE
;
A
#
# COMPACT_ATOMS: atom_id res chain seq x y z
N ARG A 1 4.10 17.95 -6.92
CA ARG A 1 3.40 17.68 -8.19
C ARG A 1 2.11 18.45 -8.23
N ASN A 2 2.02 19.37 -9.21
CA ASN A 2 0.77 20.09 -9.45
C ASN A 2 -0.24 19.12 -10.07
N MET A 3 -1.15 18.60 -9.26
CA MET A 3 -2.41 18.09 -9.78
C MET A 3 -3.11 19.28 -10.45
N LYS A 4 -3.26 19.23 -11.77
CA LYS A 4 -4.09 20.19 -12.47
C LYS A 4 -5.50 20.01 -11.99
N THR A 5 -5.98 20.92 -11.17
CA THR A 5 -7.36 20.92 -10.70
C THR A 5 -8.23 21.26 -11.90
N LEU A 6 -9.03 20.31 -12.36
CA LEU A 6 -10.02 20.57 -13.40
C LEU A 6 -11.02 21.60 -12.90
N ASN A 7 -11.33 22.58 -13.72
CA ASN A 7 -12.41 23.53 -13.43
C ASN A 7 -13.78 22.87 -13.66
N GLU A 8 -14.83 23.47 -13.14
CA GLU A 8 -16.22 22.94 -13.25
C GLU A 8 -16.63 22.59 -14.68
N LYS A 9 -16.22 23.40 -15.68
CA LYS A 9 -16.55 23.16 -17.09
C LYS A 9 -15.81 21.95 -17.67
N GLU A 10 -14.58 21.70 -17.22
CA GLU A 10 -13.79 20.54 -17.62
C GLU A 10 -14.35 19.25 -16.97
N ILE A 11 -14.77 19.34 -15.72
CA ILE A 11 -15.45 18.25 -15.01
C ILE A 11 -16.77 17.89 -15.73
N LEU A 12 -17.59 18.91 -16.09
CA LEU A 12 -18.83 18.67 -16.79
C LEU A 12 -18.62 18.03 -18.17
N LYS A 13 -17.62 18.49 -18.93
CA LYS A 13 -17.24 17.87 -20.21
C LYS A 13 -16.82 16.42 -20.04
N TRP A 14 -16.09 16.10 -18.97
CA TRP A 14 -15.67 14.73 -18.69
C TRP A 14 -16.86 13.80 -18.44
N PHE A 15 -17.88 14.27 -17.70
CA PHE A 15 -19.10 13.49 -17.43
C PHE A 15 -20.01 13.34 -18.66
N THR A 16 -19.97 14.30 -19.59
CA THR A 16 -20.80 14.30 -20.82
C THR A 16 -20.10 13.67 -22.00
N ALA A 17 -18.82 13.28 -21.90
CA ALA A 17 -18.08 12.60 -22.94
C ALA A 17 -18.71 11.23 -23.26
N GLU A 18 -19.15 11.03 -24.51
CA GLU A 18 -19.82 9.81 -24.95
C GLU A 18 -18.82 8.64 -25.19
N ASN A 19 -17.54 8.95 -25.47
CA ASN A 19 -16.51 7.96 -25.77
C ASN A 19 -15.45 7.87 -24.66
N SER A 20 -14.93 6.67 -24.44
CA SER A 20 -13.84 6.42 -23.48
C SER A 20 -12.53 7.17 -23.85
N GLU A 21 -12.25 7.33 -25.14
CA GLU A 21 -11.08 8.06 -25.66
C GLU A 21 -11.13 9.55 -25.29
N ASP A 22 -12.32 10.16 -25.33
CA ASP A 22 -12.50 11.56 -24.94
C ASP A 22 -12.31 11.78 -23.43
N ARG A 23 -12.55 10.74 -22.61
CA ARG A 23 -12.31 10.77 -21.17
C ARG A 23 -10.83 10.68 -20.83
N GLU A 24 -10.05 9.93 -21.59
CA GLU A 24 -8.62 9.78 -21.38
C GLU A 24 -7.83 11.08 -21.63
N GLN A 25 -8.32 11.96 -22.51
CA GLN A 25 -7.70 13.29 -22.75
C GLN A 25 -7.68 14.20 -21.52
N TYR A 26 -8.61 14.01 -20.58
CA TYR A 26 -8.71 14.84 -19.37
C TYR A 26 -7.97 14.25 -18.17
N VAL A 27 -7.51 13.02 -18.26
CA VAL A 27 -6.77 12.31 -17.21
C VAL A 27 -5.33 12.12 -17.67
N GLN A 28 -4.60 13.22 -17.88
CA GLN A 28 -3.14 13.16 -17.96
C GLN A 28 -2.60 12.87 -16.55
N TYR A 29 -2.37 11.60 -16.25
CA TYR A 29 -1.45 11.23 -15.21
C TYR A 29 -0.04 11.51 -15.76
N ASP A 30 0.64 12.52 -15.22
CA ASP A 30 2.07 12.62 -15.35
C ASP A 30 2.67 11.35 -14.75
N THR A 31 3.02 10.42 -15.60
CA THR A 31 3.79 9.25 -15.21
C THR A 31 5.10 9.77 -14.63
N PRO A 32 5.46 9.43 -13.41
CA PRO A 32 6.74 9.85 -12.85
C PRO A 32 7.86 9.32 -13.73
N THR A 33 8.65 10.21 -14.29
CA THR A 33 9.78 9.89 -15.16
C THR A 33 10.91 9.16 -14.45
N GLN A 34 10.91 9.09 -13.12
CA GLN A 34 11.81 8.24 -12.32
C GLN A 34 11.14 7.92 -10.98
N ARG A 35 10.95 6.64 -10.73
CA ARG A 35 10.48 6.16 -9.42
C ARG A 35 11.69 6.06 -8.50
N PRO A 36 11.63 6.56 -7.24
CA PRO A 36 12.78 6.56 -6.31
C PRO A 36 13.33 5.15 -6.01
N TYR A 37 12.61 4.09 -6.38
CA TYR A 37 12.95 2.69 -6.16
C TYR A 37 13.39 1.93 -7.43
N GLU A 38 13.55 2.60 -8.58
CA GLU A 38 14.09 1.96 -9.79
C GLU A 38 15.48 1.35 -9.57
N ASN A 39 16.24 1.89 -8.63
CA ASN A 39 17.54 1.36 -8.24
C ASN A 39 17.50 -0.07 -7.69
N ILE A 40 16.35 -0.53 -7.18
CA ILE A 40 16.19 -1.88 -6.62
C ILE A 40 16.02 -2.92 -7.72
N ILE A 41 15.44 -2.54 -8.86
CA ILE A 41 15.24 -3.41 -10.02
C ILE A 41 16.59 -3.75 -10.67
N HIS A 42 17.57 -2.85 -10.53
CA HIS A 42 18.92 -2.99 -11.07
C HIS A 42 19.94 -3.52 -10.06
N MET A 43 19.48 -4.10 -8.94
CA MET A 43 20.36 -4.75 -7.97
C MET A 43 21.19 -5.83 -8.63
N SER A 44 22.49 -5.87 -8.29
CA SER A 44 23.36 -6.99 -8.67
C SER A 44 22.82 -8.32 -8.13
N GLY A 45 23.18 -9.44 -8.73
CA GLY A 45 22.71 -10.75 -8.26
C GLY A 45 22.98 -11.02 -6.78
N LYS A 46 24.10 -10.52 -6.24
CA LYS A 46 24.46 -10.64 -4.81
C LYS A 46 23.55 -9.79 -3.92
N ASP A 47 23.27 -8.56 -4.33
CA ASP A 47 22.41 -7.64 -3.58
C ASP A 47 20.96 -8.13 -3.59
N ARG A 48 20.52 -8.71 -4.72
CA ARG A 48 19.21 -9.32 -4.85
C ARG A 48 19.03 -10.52 -3.92
N THR A 49 20.01 -11.40 -3.84
CA THR A 49 19.97 -12.55 -2.92
C THR A 49 19.97 -12.09 -1.47
N SER A 50 20.80 -11.09 -1.12
CA SER A 50 20.80 -10.48 0.21
C SER A 50 19.45 -9.85 0.57
N PHE A 51 18.81 -9.20 -0.39
CA PHE A 51 17.48 -8.62 -0.22
C PHE A 51 16.41 -9.71 -0.03
N GLU A 52 16.42 -10.75 -0.85
CA GLU A 52 15.46 -11.86 -0.73
C GLU A 52 15.58 -12.61 0.59
N ASN A 53 16.78 -12.72 1.15
CA ASN A 53 17.04 -13.37 2.44
C ASN A 53 16.49 -12.59 3.65
N ARG A 54 16.06 -11.34 3.48
CA ARG A 54 15.43 -10.55 4.56
C ARG A 54 13.97 -10.92 4.77
N PHE A 55 13.32 -11.57 3.80
CA PHE A 55 11.93 -11.99 3.92
C PHE A 55 11.81 -13.23 4.79
N HIS A 56 10.80 -13.25 5.65
CA HIS A 56 10.50 -14.40 6.47
C HIS A 56 10.03 -15.58 5.63
N THR A 57 10.53 -16.75 5.95
CA THR A 57 10.06 -18.01 5.34
C THR A 57 8.97 -18.62 6.18
N PRO A 58 7.91 -19.18 5.55
CA PRO A 58 6.90 -19.94 6.28
C PRO A 58 7.52 -21.07 7.10
N LYS A 59 7.08 -21.23 8.33
CA LYS A 59 7.56 -22.26 9.28
C LYS A 59 6.53 -23.33 9.58
N THR A 60 5.27 -23.08 9.23
CA THR A 60 4.16 -24.00 9.46
C THR A 60 3.40 -24.26 8.17
N ALA A 61 2.70 -25.40 8.08
CA ALA A 61 1.88 -25.73 6.91
C ALA A 61 0.81 -24.65 6.62
N SER A 62 0.22 -24.06 7.65
CA SER A 62 -0.74 -22.96 7.50
C SER A 62 -0.10 -21.70 6.92
N GLN A 63 1.11 -21.37 7.33
CA GLN A 63 1.87 -20.25 6.77
C GLN A 63 2.30 -20.52 5.32
N GLU A 64 2.69 -21.75 5.00
CA GLU A 64 3.00 -22.16 3.62
C GLU A 64 1.78 -22.03 2.71
N TYR A 65 0.63 -22.50 3.18
CA TYR A 65 -0.63 -22.37 2.46
C TYR A 65 -1.00 -20.89 2.25
N TYR A 66 -0.91 -20.07 3.30
CA TYR A 66 -1.17 -18.63 3.23
C TYR A 66 -0.21 -17.93 2.24
N ALA A 67 1.08 -18.21 2.34
CA ALA A 67 2.07 -17.69 1.40
C ALA A 67 1.78 -18.11 -0.05
N GLY A 68 1.31 -19.33 -0.26
CA GLY A 68 0.85 -19.82 -1.56
C GLY A 68 -0.33 -19.01 -2.12
N LEU A 69 -1.30 -18.66 -1.26
CA LEU A 69 -2.42 -17.79 -1.64
C LEU A 69 -1.95 -16.38 -2.02
N LEU A 70 -1.04 -15.79 -1.23
CA LEU A 70 -0.49 -14.46 -1.51
C LEU A 70 0.31 -14.40 -2.82
N LYS A 71 0.97 -15.49 -3.20
CA LYS A 71 1.69 -15.60 -4.48
C LYS A 71 0.77 -15.77 -5.69
N ASN A 72 -0.45 -16.21 -5.48
CA ASN A 72 -1.37 -16.53 -6.57
C ASN A 72 -2.02 -15.27 -7.14
N LYS A 73 -1.55 -14.81 -8.30
CA LYS A 73 -2.04 -13.61 -8.99
C LYS A 73 -3.53 -13.67 -9.41
N HIS A 74 -4.11 -14.86 -9.47
CA HIS A 74 -5.53 -15.03 -9.75
C HIS A 74 -6.41 -14.80 -8.52
N LYS A 75 -5.84 -14.85 -7.32
CA LYS A 75 -6.56 -14.55 -6.07
C LYS A 75 -6.53 -13.04 -5.82
N LYS A 76 -7.67 -12.39 -6.00
CA LYS A 76 -7.79 -10.94 -5.82
C LYS A 76 -8.02 -10.56 -4.36
N ILE A 77 -8.61 -11.45 -3.59
CA ILE A 77 -8.89 -11.26 -2.16
C ILE A 77 -8.39 -12.49 -1.41
N VAL A 78 -7.59 -12.28 -0.39
CA VAL A 78 -7.12 -13.32 0.53
C VAL A 78 -7.52 -12.90 1.93
N VAL A 79 -8.29 -13.73 2.62
CA VAL A 79 -8.70 -13.50 4.01
C VAL A 79 -7.89 -14.42 4.91
N ALA A 80 -7.12 -13.83 5.83
CA ALA A 80 -6.35 -14.55 6.82
C ALA A 80 -7.01 -14.42 8.19
N ASN A 81 -7.55 -15.50 8.70
CA ASN A 81 -8.14 -15.58 10.05
C ASN A 81 -7.32 -16.54 10.90
N GLY A 82 -7.08 -16.16 12.16
CA GLY A 82 -6.31 -16.98 13.08
C GLY A 82 -5.84 -16.21 14.32
N PRO A 83 -5.22 -16.89 15.31
CA PRO A 83 -4.74 -16.26 16.53
C PRO A 83 -3.74 -15.13 16.28
N ALA A 84 -3.62 -14.21 17.23
CA ALA A 84 -2.59 -13.18 17.21
C ALA A 84 -1.18 -13.80 17.21
N GLY A 85 -0.21 -13.11 16.63
CA GLY A 85 1.18 -13.54 16.59
C GLY A 85 1.49 -14.67 15.61
N THR A 86 0.57 -15.07 14.74
CA THR A 86 0.77 -16.15 13.76
C THR A 86 1.37 -15.69 12.42
N GLY A 87 1.69 -14.39 12.29
CA GLY A 87 2.36 -13.84 11.10
C GLY A 87 1.42 -13.35 10.00
N LYS A 88 0.11 -13.20 10.26
CA LYS A 88 -0.85 -12.74 9.24
C LYS A 88 -0.44 -11.42 8.60
N THR A 89 -0.31 -10.38 9.39
CA THR A 89 0.07 -9.03 8.93
C THR A 89 1.50 -9.01 8.40
N LEU A 90 2.41 -9.74 9.04
CA LEU A 90 3.81 -9.84 8.62
C LEU A 90 3.92 -10.35 7.18
N PHE A 91 3.36 -11.53 6.88
CA PHE A 91 3.44 -12.10 5.54
C PHE A 91 2.69 -11.26 4.51
N ALA A 92 1.50 -10.73 4.85
CA ALA A 92 0.77 -9.85 3.93
C ALA A 92 1.61 -8.61 3.56
N THR A 93 2.28 -8.00 4.54
CA THR A 93 3.12 -6.82 4.35
C THR A 93 4.38 -7.15 3.56
N GLU A 94 5.09 -8.20 3.92
CA GLU A 94 6.33 -8.61 3.22
C GLU A 94 6.08 -8.98 1.76
N TYR A 95 5.02 -9.75 1.46
CA TYR A 95 4.65 -10.04 0.08
C TYR A 95 4.22 -8.79 -0.69
N GLY A 96 3.51 -7.87 -0.03
CA GLY A 96 3.18 -6.58 -0.60
C GLY A 96 4.43 -5.78 -0.97
N VAL A 97 5.39 -5.66 -0.05
CA VAL A 97 6.69 -5.01 -0.29
C VAL A 97 7.44 -5.69 -1.43
N LYS A 98 7.51 -7.02 -1.42
CA LYS A 98 8.20 -7.79 -2.47
C LYS A 98 7.65 -7.49 -3.87
N TYR A 99 6.33 -7.51 -4.02
CA TYR A 99 5.69 -7.25 -5.30
C TYR A 99 5.71 -5.77 -5.69
N PHE A 100 5.63 -4.88 -4.73
CA PHE A 100 5.79 -3.45 -4.95
C PHE A 100 7.20 -3.13 -5.47
N MET A 101 8.24 -3.66 -4.83
CA MET A 101 9.62 -3.46 -5.25
C MET A 101 9.94 -4.13 -6.60
N ALA A 102 9.23 -5.20 -6.95
CA ALA A 102 9.29 -5.83 -8.26
C ALA A 102 8.44 -5.12 -9.34
N ASN A 103 7.85 -3.94 -9.03
CA ASN A 103 6.94 -3.19 -9.92
C ASN A 103 5.71 -3.99 -10.40
N VAL A 104 5.28 -4.99 -9.65
CA VAL A 104 4.04 -5.72 -9.93
C VAL A 104 2.84 -4.87 -9.54
N TYR A 105 2.95 -4.13 -8.43
CA TYR A 105 1.95 -3.17 -7.97
C TYR A 105 2.56 -1.78 -7.84
N GLU A 106 1.76 -0.76 -8.11
CA GLU A 106 2.20 0.63 -8.10
C GLU A 106 2.10 1.28 -6.71
N LYS A 107 1.24 0.73 -5.85
CA LYS A 107 0.98 1.28 -4.52
C LYS A 107 0.85 0.19 -3.48
N LEU A 108 1.28 0.52 -2.26
CA LEU A 108 1.00 -0.21 -1.04
C LEU A 108 0.03 0.59 -0.19
N ILE A 109 -1.08 -0.01 0.20
CA ILE A 109 -2.10 0.64 1.02
C ILE A 109 -2.33 -0.20 2.26
N PHE A 110 -2.18 0.43 3.41
CA PHE A 110 -2.46 -0.15 4.71
C PHE A 110 -3.68 0.56 5.29
N THR A 111 -4.68 -0.22 5.63
CA THR A 111 -5.88 0.30 6.27
C THR A 111 -6.33 -0.59 7.41
N ARG A 112 -6.97 0.02 8.37
CA ARG A 112 -7.60 -0.67 9.48
C ARG A 112 -9.04 -0.20 9.59
N PRO A 113 -10.02 -1.10 9.78
CA PRO A 113 -11.35 -0.69 10.16
C PRO A 113 -11.22 0.09 11.47
N SER A 114 -11.53 1.37 11.46
CA SER A 114 -11.64 2.11 12.71
C SER A 114 -12.92 1.66 13.39
N VAL A 115 -12.80 0.93 14.46
CA VAL A 115 -13.86 0.88 15.47
C VAL A 115 -13.95 2.31 15.99
N SER A 116 -15.00 3.03 15.57
CA SER A 116 -15.31 4.42 15.90
C SER A 116 -14.09 5.30 16.25
N VAL A 117 -13.60 6.06 15.27
CA VAL A 117 -12.61 7.14 15.49
C VAL A 117 -13.03 8.06 16.65
N ASP A 118 -14.33 8.10 16.97
CA ASP A 118 -14.90 8.93 18.01
C ASP A 118 -14.89 8.32 19.42
N GLU A 119 -14.90 6.99 19.58
CA GLU A 119 -14.97 6.38 20.92
C GLU A 119 -13.62 5.95 21.46
N ASP A 120 -12.78 5.29 20.67
CA ASP A 120 -11.48 4.80 21.16
C ASP A 120 -10.32 5.79 20.94
N LEU A 121 -10.31 6.53 19.83
CA LEU A 121 -9.29 7.55 19.56
C LEU A 121 -9.64 8.91 20.16
N GLY A 122 -10.92 9.19 20.43
CA GLY A 122 -11.38 10.43 21.06
C GLY A 122 -10.89 10.65 22.48
N TYR A 123 -10.65 9.57 23.23
CA TYR A 123 -10.15 9.60 24.61
C TYR A 123 -8.62 9.77 24.73
N LEU A 124 -7.85 9.53 23.68
CA LEU A 124 -6.41 9.73 23.68
C LEU A 124 -6.08 11.19 23.33
N PRO A 125 -5.34 11.93 24.18
CA PRO A 125 -4.87 13.27 23.83
C PRO A 125 -3.87 13.21 22.68
N GLY A 126 -3.90 14.20 21.77
CA GLY A 126 -2.95 14.31 20.69
C GLY A 126 -3.58 14.45 19.31
N THR A 127 -2.73 14.59 18.30
CA THR A 127 -3.11 14.63 16.89
C THR A 127 -3.61 13.26 16.40
N LEU A 128 -4.30 13.21 15.26
CA LEU A 128 -4.71 11.95 14.64
C LEU A 128 -3.50 11.03 14.40
N GLU A 129 -2.38 11.59 13.98
CA GLU A 129 -1.14 10.85 13.73
C GLU A 129 -0.58 10.21 15.01
N GLU A 130 -0.57 10.96 16.12
CA GLU A 130 -0.14 10.44 17.41
C GLU A 130 -1.06 9.33 17.93
N LYS A 131 -2.36 9.47 17.72
CA LYS A 131 -3.36 8.46 18.09
C LYS A 131 -3.23 7.18 17.25
N MET A 132 -2.83 7.30 15.98
CA MET A 132 -2.61 6.17 15.08
C MET A 132 -1.24 5.50 15.29
N ALA A 133 -0.30 6.16 15.95
CA ALA A 133 1.08 5.67 16.09
C ALA A 133 1.21 4.22 16.57
N PRO A 134 0.44 3.71 17.55
CA PRO A 134 0.54 2.32 17.99
C PRO A 134 0.25 1.29 16.89
N TRP A 135 -0.66 1.62 15.97
CA TRP A 135 -0.99 0.78 14.84
C TRP A 135 0.00 0.92 13.68
N VAL A 136 0.50 2.13 13.46
CA VAL A 136 1.36 2.46 12.33
C VAL A 136 2.80 1.97 12.56
N ARG A 137 3.30 2.02 13.80
CA ARG A 137 4.67 1.60 14.14
C ARG A 137 5.04 0.19 13.66
N PRO A 138 4.24 -0.85 13.91
CA PRO A 138 4.57 -2.19 13.42
C PRO A 138 4.70 -2.28 11.89
N ILE A 139 3.94 -1.47 11.14
CA ILE A 139 4.04 -1.38 9.69
C ILE A 139 5.38 -0.76 9.29
N TYR A 140 5.78 0.34 9.93
CA TYR A 140 7.08 0.96 9.69
C TYR A 140 8.24 0.01 10.01
N ASP A 141 8.16 -0.74 11.11
CA ASP A 141 9.19 -1.71 11.50
C ASP A 141 9.40 -2.76 10.39
N ILE A 142 8.33 -3.23 9.77
CA ILE A 142 8.44 -4.16 8.64
C ILE A 142 9.00 -3.46 7.41
N LEU A 143 8.51 -2.26 7.05
CA LEU A 143 8.97 -1.50 5.89
C LEU A 143 10.47 -1.17 5.98
N TYR A 144 10.95 -0.76 7.16
CA TYR A 144 12.36 -0.40 7.37
C TYR A 144 13.35 -1.57 7.25
N ASN A 145 12.87 -2.82 7.29
CA ASN A 145 13.71 -3.97 6.97
C ASN A 145 14.09 -4.03 5.48
N PHE A 146 13.34 -3.37 4.62
CA PHE A 146 13.50 -3.44 3.16
C PHE A 146 13.80 -2.10 2.50
N ILE A 147 13.27 -1.02 3.04
CA ILE A 147 13.30 0.33 2.47
C ILE A 147 13.87 1.26 3.53
N SER A 148 14.77 2.16 3.15
CA SER A 148 15.33 3.12 4.12
C SER A 148 14.25 4.06 4.66
N PRO A 149 14.36 4.54 5.92
CA PRO A 149 13.40 5.48 6.49
C PRO A 149 13.16 6.73 5.64
N LYS A 150 14.22 7.25 5.02
CA LYS A 150 14.13 8.41 4.12
C LYS A 150 13.27 8.11 2.89
N GLU A 151 13.45 6.94 2.28
CA GLU A 151 12.67 6.51 1.12
C GLU A 151 11.22 6.21 1.50
N VAL A 152 10.97 5.59 2.66
CA VAL A 152 9.59 5.36 3.16
C VAL A 152 8.88 6.69 3.33
N THR A 153 9.52 7.69 3.93
CA THR A 153 8.95 9.04 4.08
C THR A 153 8.59 9.63 2.72
N ALA A 154 9.50 9.60 1.76
CA ALA A 154 9.25 10.11 0.40
C ALA A 154 8.09 9.36 -0.29
N LEU A 155 8.01 8.03 -0.15
CA LEU A 155 6.93 7.22 -0.73
C LEU A 155 5.56 7.51 -0.09
N ILE A 156 5.53 7.89 1.18
CA ILE A 156 4.30 8.32 1.88
C ILE A 156 3.90 9.73 1.42
N GLU A 157 4.82 10.66 1.32
CA GLU A 157 4.58 12.02 0.82
C GLU A 157 4.03 11.99 -0.61
N ASP A 158 4.59 11.12 -1.46
CA ASP A 158 4.14 10.89 -2.84
C ASP A 158 2.84 10.05 -2.93
N LYS A 159 2.28 9.62 -1.81
CA LYS A 159 1.09 8.75 -1.72
C LYS A 159 1.22 7.43 -2.51
N VAL A 160 2.43 6.93 -2.60
CA VAL A 160 2.76 5.61 -3.16
C VAL A 160 2.60 4.54 -2.08
N ILE A 161 3.05 4.84 -0.85
CA ILE A 161 2.66 4.10 0.35
C ILE A 161 1.64 4.95 1.09
N GLU A 162 0.51 4.36 1.42
CA GLU A 162 -0.56 5.02 2.14
C GLU A 162 -0.96 4.21 3.37
N ILE A 163 -1.03 4.87 4.51
CA ILE A 163 -1.46 4.28 5.78
C ILE A 163 -2.58 5.17 6.30
N SER A 164 -3.81 4.68 6.25
CA SER A 164 -4.96 5.48 6.66
C SER A 164 -6.13 4.62 7.17
N PRO A 165 -6.97 5.17 8.04
CA PRO A 165 -8.18 4.50 8.48
C PRO A 165 -9.12 4.18 7.30
N LEU A 166 -9.83 3.06 7.39
CA LEU A 166 -10.76 2.62 6.34
C LEU A 166 -11.82 3.68 5.99
N GLY A 167 -12.27 4.44 6.99
CA GLY A 167 -13.24 5.52 6.78
C GLY A 167 -12.80 6.59 5.79
N PHE A 168 -11.50 6.84 5.66
CA PHE A 168 -10.93 7.81 4.71
C PHE A 168 -10.82 7.28 3.29
N MET A 169 -11.07 5.98 3.09
CA MET A 169 -11.04 5.35 1.77
C MET A 169 -12.41 5.34 1.08
N ARG A 170 -13.44 5.85 1.76
CA ARG A 170 -14.80 5.90 1.23
C ARG A 170 -14.86 6.70 -0.08
N GLY A 171 -15.52 6.13 -1.09
CA GLY A 171 -15.68 6.77 -2.40
C GLY A 171 -14.46 6.75 -3.28
N ARG A 172 -13.36 6.10 -2.87
CA ARG A 172 -12.12 5.99 -3.65
C ARG A 172 -12.11 4.71 -4.49
N THR A 173 -11.45 4.78 -5.63
CA THR A 173 -11.18 3.63 -6.50
C THR A 173 -9.68 3.39 -6.56
N PHE A 174 -9.27 2.16 -6.28
CA PHE A 174 -7.87 1.75 -6.28
C PHE A 174 -7.57 0.90 -7.52
N LYS A 175 -6.48 1.22 -8.20
CA LYS A 175 -5.98 0.46 -9.36
C LYS A 175 -4.55 0.06 -9.11
N ASN A 176 -4.22 -1.17 -9.50
CA ASN A 176 -2.86 -1.72 -9.42
C ASN A 176 -2.21 -1.55 -8.04
N CYS A 177 -2.98 -1.81 -6.99
CA CYS A 177 -2.57 -1.65 -5.59
C CYS A 177 -2.53 -2.99 -4.86
N TRP A 178 -1.57 -3.11 -3.93
CA TRP A 178 -1.62 -4.13 -2.89
C TRP A 178 -2.22 -3.50 -1.64
N ILE A 179 -3.36 -3.99 -1.21
CA ILE A 179 -4.10 -3.42 -0.08
C ILE A 179 -4.10 -4.42 1.06
N ILE A 180 -3.74 -3.96 2.25
CA ILE A 180 -3.78 -4.73 3.49
C ILE A 180 -4.79 -4.04 4.40
N ALA A 181 -5.89 -4.73 4.66
CA ALA A 181 -6.87 -4.36 5.67
C ALA A 181 -6.62 -5.22 6.92
N ASP A 182 -6.11 -4.59 7.96
CA ASP A 182 -5.74 -5.24 9.23
C ASP A 182 -6.78 -4.91 10.31
N GLU A 183 -6.97 -5.80 11.29
CA GLU A 183 -7.91 -5.58 12.40
C GLU A 183 -7.47 -4.46 13.34
#